data_d0380865e3aebde04a6516bcef33c0f2
#
_entry.id   d0380865e3aebde04a6516bcef33c0f2
#
_cell.length_a   1.000
_cell.length_b   1.000
_cell.length_c   1.000
_cell.angle_alpha   90.00
_cell.angle_beta   90.00
_cell.angle_gamma   90.00
#
_symmetry.space_group_name_H-M   'P 1'
#
loop_
_entity.id
_entity.type
_entity.pdbx_description
1 polymer ?
#
loop_
_entity_poly.entity_id
_entity_poly.type
_entity_poly.pdbx_seq_one_letter_code
_entity_poly.pdbx_strand_id
1 'polypeptide(L)'
;EKGPDANYLDGVIEFDDYPSWINKDEMNYLINEFEISGMRGPLNRYRAQRKDFEDLKKYKDKKLKQPAALMVGSLDPVNFFVGDGYKDTSHLKDTFDPVYENLISTKLIEDVGHWTQQEAPEEVNEFLLNFLKQI
;
A
#
# COMPACT_ATOMS: atom_id res chain seq x y z
N GLU A 1 -17.54 11.54 6.34
CA GLU A 1 -18.00 10.89 5.07
C GLU A 1 -18.32 11.96 4.04
N LYS A 2 -17.94 11.72 2.77
CA LYS A 2 -18.28 12.63 1.67
C LYS A 2 -19.73 12.37 1.23
N GLY A 3 -20.46 13.45 0.92
CA GLY A 3 -21.81 13.32 0.36
C GLY A 3 -21.81 12.72 -1.06
N PRO A 4 -22.98 12.28 -1.57
CA PRO A 4 -23.08 11.61 -2.87
C PRO A 4 -22.66 12.48 -4.06
N ASP A 5 -22.69 13.81 -3.91
CA ASP A 5 -22.32 14.77 -4.95
C ASP A 5 -20.90 15.34 -4.77
N ALA A 6 -20.12 14.83 -3.81
CA ALA A 6 -18.78 15.31 -3.55
C ALA A 6 -17.79 14.81 -4.61
N ASN A 7 -16.89 15.72 -5.04
CA ASN A 7 -15.76 15.36 -5.88
C ASN A 7 -14.68 14.64 -5.08
N TYR A 8 -13.80 13.93 -5.80
CA TYR A 8 -12.70 13.20 -5.17
C TYR A 8 -11.81 14.09 -4.32
N LEU A 9 -11.52 15.31 -4.77
CA LEU A 9 -10.63 16.24 -4.11
C LEU A 9 -11.32 17.10 -3.02
N ASP A 10 -12.65 17.04 -2.88
CA ASP A 10 -13.33 17.81 -1.84
C ASP A 10 -12.85 17.37 -0.45
N GLY A 11 -12.42 18.32 0.36
CA GLY A 11 -11.88 18.11 1.70
C GLY A 11 -10.42 17.61 1.74
N VAL A 12 -9.73 17.53 0.60
CA VAL A 12 -8.28 17.38 0.59
C VAL A 12 -7.66 18.70 1.05
N ILE A 13 -6.74 18.58 2.00
CA ILE A 13 -5.98 19.74 2.50
C ILE A 13 -4.82 19.97 1.52
N GLU A 14 -4.76 21.15 0.93
CA GLU A 14 -3.59 21.57 0.18
C GLU A 14 -2.49 21.99 1.16
N PHE A 15 -1.28 21.52 0.92
CA PHE A 15 -0.11 21.90 1.69
C PHE A 15 0.64 23.02 0.97
N ASP A 16 1.23 23.92 1.75
CA ASP A 16 2.02 25.05 1.22
C ASP A 16 3.34 24.59 0.60
N ASP A 17 3.81 23.37 0.95
CA ASP A 17 5.07 22.78 0.45
C ASP A 17 4.94 21.27 0.28
N TYR A 18 5.91 20.65 -0.40
CA TYR A 18 5.98 19.21 -0.57
C TYR A 18 6.39 18.52 0.74
N PRO A 19 5.87 17.30 1.00
CA PRO A 19 6.37 16.50 2.11
C PRO A 19 7.86 16.16 1.89
N SER A 20 8.57 15.90 2.99
CA SER A 20 10.04 15.72 3.00
C SER A 20 10.55 14.58 2.11
N TRP A 21 9.69 13.65 1.73
CA TRP A 21 10.05 12.46 0.94
C TRP A 21 9.86 12.64 -0.58
N ILE A 22 9.40 13.81 -1.06
CA ILE A 22 9.32 14.16 -2.48
C ILE A 22 9.59 15.64 -2.67
N ASN A 23 10.38 15.99 -3.66
CA ASN A 23 10.65 17.37 -4.04
C ASN A 23 9.89 17.79 -5.30
N LYS A 24 9.98 19.07 -5.65
CA LYS A 24 9.28 19.64 -6.79
C LYS A 24 9.69 19.02 -8.12
N ASP A 25 10.97 18.70 -8.30
CA ASP A 25 11.48 18.15 -9.56
C ASP A 25 11.01 16.72 -9.75
N GLU A 26 10.98 15.92 -8.69
CA GLU A 26 10.43 14.56 -8.70
C GLU A 26 8.93 14.58 -8.99
N MET A 27 8.18 15.51 -8.37
CA MET A 27 6.76 15.65 -8.66
C MET A 27 6.51 16.07 -10.12
N ASN A 28 7.28 17.02 -10.65
CA ASN A 28 7.18 17.43 -12.05
C ASN A 28 7.51 16.27 -13.00
N TYR A 29 8.48 15.44 -12.67
CA TYR A 29 8.77 14.23 -13.43
C TYR A 29 7.55 13.30 -13.49
N LEU A 30 6.92 13.01 -12.35
CA LEU A 30 5.72 12.17 -12.30
C LEU A 30 4.56 12.78 -13.10
N ILE A 31 4.34 14.09 -12.99
CA ILE A 31 3.31 14.79 -13.76
C ILE A 31 3.55 14.62 -15.27
N ASN A 32 4.77 14.85 -15.74
CA ASN A 32 5.12 14.70 -17.14
C ASN A 32 4.92 13.27 -17.66
N GLU A 33 5.29 12.26 -16.85
CA GLU A 33 5.07 10.85 -17.21
C GLU A 33 3.59 10.52 -17.37
N PHE A 34 2.73 11.06 -16.49
CA PHE A 34 1.28 10.88 -16.61
C PHE A 34 0.65 11.72 -17.75
N GLU A 35 1.19 12.87 -18.07
CA GLU A 35 0.76 13.64 -19.25
C GLU A 35 1.03 12.88 -20.54
N ILE A 36 2.16 12.18 -20.64
CA ILE A 36 2.54 11.37 -21.81
C ILE A 36 1.73 10.07 -21.87
N SER A 37 1.68 9.33 -20.78
CA SER A 37 1.06 7.99 -20.72
C SER A 37 -0.46 8.02 -20.55
N GLY A 38 -0.98 9.08 -19.97
CA GLY A 38 -2.36 9.20 -19.52
C GLY A 38 -2.71 8.28 -18.35
N MET A 39 -3.87 8.49 -17.78
CA MET A 39 -4.37 7.76 -16.61
C MET A 39 -5.10 6.45 -16.93
N ARG A 40 -5.25 6.09 -18.21
CA ARG A 40 -6.02 4.90 -18.59
C ARG A 40 -5.41 3.61 -18.08
N GLY A 41 -4.10 3.47 -18.17
CA GLY A 41 -3.36 2.29 -17.68
C GLY A 41 -3.56 2.09 -16.18
N PRO A 42 -3.17 3.04 -15.33
CA PRO A 42 -3.39 2.98 -13.88
C PRO A 42 -4.85 2.71 -13.49
N LEU A 43 -5.81 3.41 -14.11
CA LEU A 43 -7.23 3.21 -13.80
C LEU A 43 -7.78 1.85 -14.23
N ASN A 44 -7.19 1.20 -15.24
CA ASN A 44 -7.60 -0.14 -15.65
C ASN A 44 -7.34 -1.19 -14.56
N ARG A 45 -6.34 -0.99 -13.68
CA ARG A 45 -6.10 -1.84 -12.52
C ARG A 45 -7.33 -1.91 -11.64
N TYR A 46 -7.97 -0.77 -11.38
CA TYR A 46 -9.20 -0.70 -10.57
C TYR A 46 -10.43 -1.24 -11.32
N ARG A 47 -10.53 -1.00 -12.63
CA ARG A 47 -11.63 -1.52 -13.46
C ARG A 47 -11.59 -3.03 -13.59
N ALA A 48 -10.43 -3.65 -13.51
CA ALA A 48 -10.27 -5.10 -13.59
C ALA A 48 -10.69 -5.84 -12.30
N GLN A 49 -10.83 -5.17 -11.16
CA GLN A 49 -11.08 -5.80 -9.85
C GLN A 49 -12.23 -6.79 -9.85
N ARG A 50 -13.33 -6.50 -10.55
CA ARG A 50 -14.47 -7.42 -10.62
C ARG A 50 -14.08 -8.73 -11.31
N LYS A 51 -13.33 -8.64 -12.41
CA LYS A 51 -12.86 -9.80 -13.15
C LYS A 51 -11.82 -10.57 -12.32
N ASP A 52 -10.90 -9.87 -11.69
CA ASP A 52 -9.91 -10.48 -10.80
C ASP A 52 -10.62 -11.27 -9.68
N PHE A 53 -11.65 -10.69 -9.06
CA PHE A 53 -12.43 -11.38 -8.03
C PHE A 53 -13.09 -12.66 -8.55
N GLU A 54 -13.63 -12.65 -9.76
CA GLU A 54 -14.24 -13.82 -10.40
C GLU A 54 -13.18 -14.90 -10.71
N ASP A 55 -12.05 -14.52 -11.29
CA ASP A 55 -10.97 -15.43 -11.68
C ASP A 55 -10.26 -16.04 -10.46
N LEU A 56 -10.17 -15.29 -9.36
CA LEU A 56 -9.49 -15.71 -8.13
C LEU A 56 -10.36 -16.56 -7.18
N LYS A 57 -11.66 -16.72 -7.44
CA LYS A 57 -12.56 -17.56 -6.60
C LYS A 57 -12.03 -18.96 -6.35
N LYS A 58 -11.38 -19.56 -7.35
CA LYS A 58 -10.77 -20.90 -7.27
C LYS A 58 -9.62 -21.02 -6.26
N TYR A 59 -9.14 -19.90 -5.74
CA TYR A 59 -8.05 -19.84 -4.76
C TYR A 59 -8.50 -19.44 -3.36
N LYS A 60 -9.80 -19.23 -3.15
CA LYS A 60 -10.39 -18.71 -1.91
C LYS A 60 -9.87 -19.39 -0.63
N ASP A 61 -9.71 -20.72 -0.69
CA ASP A 61 -9.33 -21.51 0.48
C ASP A 61 -7.86 -21.95 0.44
N LYS A 62 -7.06 -21.32 -0.43
CA LYS A 62 -5.62 -21.65 -0.56
C LYS A 62 -4.78 -20.61 0.15
N LYS A 63 -3.79 -21.11 0.90
CA LYS A 63 -2.72 -20.28 1.46
C LYS A 63 -1.57 -20.13 0.48
N LEU A 64 -0.89 -19.01 0.55
CA LEU A 64 0.38 -18.76 -0.14
C LEU A 64 1.50 -19.50 0.59
N LYS A 65 2.22 -20.36 -0.15
CA LYS A 65 3.24 -21.27 0.43
C LYS A 65 4.64 -20.69 0.42
N GLN A 66 4.86 -19.73 -0.48
CA GLN A 66 6.16 -19.09 -0.63
C GLN A 66 6.54 -18.34 0.66
N PRO A 67 7.85 -18.25 0.96
CA PRO A 67 8.31 -17.30 1.98
C PRO A 67 7.78 -15.91 1.70
N ALA A 68 7.20 -15.29 2.68
CA ALA A 68 6.56 -13.98 2.55
C ALA A 68 6.98 -13.02 3.66
N ALA A 69 7.05 -11.76 3.30
CA ALA A 69 7.21 -10.65 4.23
C ALA A 69 6.15 -9.58 3.93
N LEU A 70 5.62 -8.96 4.95
CA LEU A 70 4.61 -7.92 4.84
C LEU A 70 5.00 -6.71 5.67
N MET A 71 4.97 -5.55 5.03
CA MET A 71 5.23 -4.27 5.68
C MET A 71 4.20 -3.25 5.23
N VAL A 72 3.69 -2.46 6.19
CA VAL A 72 2.74 -1.37 5.94
C VAL A 72 3.06 -0.17 6.81
N GLY A 73 2.66 1.03 6.37
CA GLY A 73 2.74 2.23 7.18
C GLY A 73 1.53 2.37 8.11
N SER A 74 1.72 2.87 9.33
CA SER A 74 0.65 3.01 10.32
C SER A 74 -0.40 4.05 9.92
N LEU A 75 -0.02 5.04 9.13
CA LEU A 75 -0.90 6.10 8.62
C LEU A 75 -1.50 5.78 7.23
N ASP A 76 -1.28 4.59 6.68
CA ASP A 76 -1.86 4.21 5.39
C ASP A 76 -3.40 4.16 5.49
N PRO A 77 -4.14 5.00 4.73
CA PRO A 77 -5.59 5.02 4.77
C PRO A 77 -6.23 3.68 4.34
N VAL A 78 -5.53 2.84 3.58
CA VAL A 78 -6.01 1.52 3.17
C VAL A 78 -6.21 0.60 4.38
N ASN A 79 -5.43 0.76 5.43
CA ASN A 79 -5.56 -0.03 6.66
C ASN A 79 -6.93 0.14 7.32
N PHE A 80 -7.59 1.28 7.09
CA PHE A 80 -8.89 1.62 7.69
C PHE A 80 -10.09 1.22 6.84
N PHE A 81 -9.88 0.65 5.64
CA PHE A 81 -10.99 0.19 4.80
C PHE A 81 -11.66 -1.08 5.33
N VAL A 82 -10.99 -1.82 6.19
CA VAL A 82 -11.45 -3.10 6.74
C VAL A 82 -11.55 -3.11 8.28
N GLY A 83 -11.59 -1.95 8.93
CA GLY A 83 -11.69 -1.84 10.38
C GLY A 83 -10.99 -0.61 10.95
N ASP A 84 -10.48 -0.73 12.17
CA ASP A 84 -9.83 0.37 12.91
C ASP A 84 -8.32 0.51 12.60
N GLY A 85 -7.86 -0.10 11.51
CA GLY A 85 -6.44 -0.17 11.17
C GLY A 85 -5.67 -1.22 11.98
N TYR A 86 -4.35 -1.25 11.82
CA TYR A 86 -3.47 -2.15 12.58
C TYR A 86 -2.96 -1.44 13.83
N LYS A 87 -3.09 -2.11 14.98
CA LYS A 87 -2.67 -1.57 16.28
C LYS A 87 -1.16 -1.64 16.48
N ASP A 88 -0.56 -2.70 15.96
CA ASP A 88 0.86 -3.00 16.05
C ASP A 88 1.25 -4.10 15.04
N THR A 89 2.53 -4.42 14.99
CA THR A 89 3.07 -5.48 14.11
C THR A 89 2.48 -6.86 14.41
N SER A 90 2.13 -7.16 15.65
CA SER A 90 1.49 -8.44 16.02
C SER A 90 0.10 -8.54 15.43
N HIS A 91 -0.69 -7.49 15.57
CA HIS A 91 -2.05 -7.44 15.00
C HIS A 91 -2.02 -7.52 13.46
N LEU A 92 -1.05 -6.86 12.82
CA LEU A 92 -0.81 -6.99 11.39
C LEU A 92 -0.52 -8.46 11.01
N LYS A 93 0.39 -9.10 11.73
CA LYS A 93 0.74 -10.52 11.51
C LYS A 93 -0.48 -11.42 11.65
N ASP A 94 -1.20 -11.32 12.75
CA ASP A 94 -2.38 -12.17 13.04
C ASP A 94 -3.47 -12.01 11.98
N THR A 95 -3.63 -10.81 11.42
CA THR A 95 -4.59 -10.54 10.34
C THR A 95 -4.23 -11.28 9.06
N PHE A 96 -2.96 -11.38 8.71
CA PHE A 96 -2.51 -11.98 7.45
C PHE A 96 -2.05 -13.44 7.57
N ASP A 97 -1.78 -13.96 8.75
CA ASP A 97 -1.38 -15.36 8.99
C ASP A 97 -2.35 -16.39 8.35
N PRO A 98 -3.68 -16.16 8.31
CA PRO A 98 -4.59 -17.06 7.61
C PRO A 98 -4.36 -17.15 6.10
N VAL A 99 -3.73 -16.15 5.48
CA VAL A 99 -3.47 -16.08 4.03
C VAL A 99 -2.15 -16.78 3.64
N TYR A 100 -1.19 -16.82 4.56
CA TYR A 100 0.16 -17.33 4.30
C TYR A 100 0.43 -18.61 5.10
N GLU A 101 1.12 -19.58 4.49
CA GLU A 101 1.71 -20.73 5.21
C GLU A 101 3.07 -20.35 5.83
N ASN A 102 3.78 -19.41 5.21
CA ASN A 102 5.15 -19.06 5.58
C ASN A 102 5.37 -17.55 5.60
N LEU A 103 4.66 -16.86 6.51
CA LEU A 103 4.86 -15.43 6.75
C LEU A 103 6.03 -15.24 7.73
N ILE A 104 7.23 -15.01 7.18
CA ILE A 104 8.49 -14.94 7.93
C ILE A 104 8.60 -13.66 8.74
N SER A 105 8.24 -12.53 8.12
CA SER A 105 8.45 -11.21 8.71
C SER A 105 7.23 -10.30 8.48
N THR A 106 6.89 -9.54 9.51
CA THR A 106 5.90 -8.45 9.42
C THR A 106 6.46 -7.20 10.07
N LYS A 107 6.13 -6.04 9.56
CA LYS A 107 6.50 -4.74 10.16
C LYS A 107 5.39 -3.72 9.92
N LEU A 108 4.95 -3.06 10.98
CA LEU A 108 4.20 -1.82 10.94
C LEU A 108 5.21 -0.68 11.14
N ILE A 109 5.30 0.24 10.18
CA ILE A 109 6.19 1.40 10.28
C ILE A 109 5.36 2.55 10.83
N GLU A 110 5.75 3.06 11.99
CA GLU A 110 5.06 4.16 12.65
C GLU A 110 5.22 5.47 11.87
N ASP A 111 4.17 6.30 11.89
CA ASP A 111 4.11 7.61 11.25
C ASP A 111 4.38 7.64 9.74
N VAL A 112 4.23 6.49 9.07
CA VAL A 112 4.43 6.33 7.63
C VAL A 112 3.10 6.03 6.94
N GLY A 113 2.87 6.64 5.79
CA GLY A 113 1.66 6.48 4.98
C GLY A 113 1.73 5.31 4.00
N HIS A 114 1.04 5.49 2.88
CA HIS A 114 0.88 4.45 1.85
C HIS A 114 2.15 4.18 1.04
N TRP A 115 2.97 5.19 0.84
CA TRP A 115 4.16 5.12 -0.01
C TRP A 115 5.41 4.80 0.80
N THR A 116 5.38 3.69 1.53
CA THR A 116 6.44 3.30 2.47
C THR A 116 7.85 3.38 1.88
N GLN A 117 8.03 3.00 0.60
CA GLN A 117 9.32 3.02 -0.09
C GLN A 117 9.87 4.44 -0.30
N GLN A 118 8.99 5.42 -0.38
CA GLN A 118 9.35 6.84 -0.55
C GLN A 118 9.44 7.55 0.78
N GLU A 119 8.54 7.22 1.71
CA GLU A 119 8.43 7.86 3.01
C GLU A 119 9.48 7.37 4.01
N ALA A 120 9.86 6.07 3.93
CA ALA A 120 10.82 5.42 4.83
C ALA A 120 11.76 4.45 4.08
N PRO A 121 12.54 4.91 3.08
CA PRO A 121 13.35 4.05 2.22
C PRO A 121 14.39 3.23 2.97
N GLU A 122 14.99 3.78 4.02
CA GLU A 122 16.01 3.09 4.81
C GLU A 122 15.42 1.90 5.56
N GLU A 123 14.26 2.07 6.21
CA GLU A 123 13.57 1.02 6.93
C GLU A 123 13.05 -0.08 5.99
N VAL A 124 12.55 0.32 4.81
CA VAL A 124 12.11 -0.62 3.78
C VAL A 124 13.27 -1.47 3.28
N ASN A 125 14.40 -0.84 2.96
CA ASN A 125 15.59 -1.54 2.49
C ASN A 125 16.16 -2.49 3.54
N GLU A 126 16.25 -2.06 4.80
CA GLU A 126 16.68 -2.91 5.89
C GLU A 126 15.76 -4.13 6.06
N PHE A 127 14.46 -3.92 6.07
CA PHE A 127 13.47 -4.98 6.19
C PHE A 127 13.58 -5.99 5.06
N LEU A 128 13.68 -5.52 3.80
CA LEU A 128 13.82 -6.38 2.63
C LEU A 128 15.13 -7.18 2.65
N LEU A 129 16.25 -6.53 2.98
CA LEU A 129 17.55 -7.21 3.08
C LEU A 129 17.55 -8.28 4.19
N ASN A 130 16.90 -8.00 5.32
CA ASN A 130 16.78 -8.96 6.40
C ASN A 130 15.89 -10.14 6.03
N PHE A 131 14.81 -9.91 5.29
CA PHE A 131 13.98 -10.98 4.76
C PHE A 131 14.76 -11.86 3.77
N LEU A 132 15.45 -11.25 2.80
CA LEU A 132 16.22 -12.00 1.79
C LEU A 132 17.36 -12.85 2.37
N LYS A 133 17.89 -12.50 3.54
CA LYS A 133 18.88 -13.32 4.24
C LYS A 133 18.29 -14.58 4.91
N GLN A 134 16.97 -14.66 5.03
CA GLN A 134 16.27 -15.77 5.70
C GLN A 134 15.74 -16.83 4.73
N ILE A 135 15.81 -16.55 3.45
CA ILE A 135 15.35 -17.42 2.36
C ILE A 135 16.51 -17.82 1.44
#